data_25dc911d6acb64909d828a2930ad249f
#
_entry.id   25dc911d6acb64909d828a2930ad249f
#
_cell.length_a   1.000
_cell.length_b   1.000
_cell.length_c   1.000
_cell.angle_alpha   90.00
_cell.angle_beta   90.00
_cell.angle_gamma   90.00
#
_symmetry.space_group_name_H-M   'P 1'
#
loop_
_entity.id
_entity.type
_entity.pdbx_description
1 polymer ?
#
loop_
_entity_poly.entity_id
_entity_poly.type
_entity_poly.pdbx_seq_one_letter_code
_entity_poly.pdbx_strand_id
1 'polypeptide(L)'
;MTTGGLDEKNRRFYDTLWSKTYLTSPRRFNTWPLASSLARSAPMRLEVGAGMRPRLPIAGTHFVDASPPAVARLNERGGIAQCGQITGLPFADGAFDLVAAFDVIEHVEDGRRAFAELCRVLSADGCLAFSVPLHPAHWTEFDDYVGHARRYVPADLLELIAANGLFVEKSCVFGMQSNSPRLLRFTVKGLTEHQSMAIRMYNWLFLPLGIVLQKPLKFSEGLIELEGVHEALLVCRRKGRTGSPG
;
A
#
# COMPACT_ATOMS: atom_id res chain seq x y z
N MET A 1 0.01 -25.73 -10.25
CA MET A 1 -0.84 -25.24 -9.15
C MET A 1 -1.44 -23.94 -9.64
N THR A 2 -2.76 -23.83 -9.66
CA THR A 2 -3.49 -22.78 -10.37
C THR A 2 -3.31 -21.42 -9.69
N THR A 3 -2.78 -20.45 -10.45
CA THR A 3 -2.54 -19.03 -10.09
C THR A 3 -3.78 -18.28 -9.55
N GLY A 4 -4.96 -18.89 -9.58
CA GLY A 4 -6.21 -18.29 -9.08
C GLY A 4 -6.49 -18.47 -7.58
N GLY A 5 -5.73 -19.28 -6.87
CA GLY A 5 -6.10 -19.65 -5.49
C GLY A 5 -5.79 -18.61 -4.43
N LEU A 6 -4.61 -17.94 -4.54
CA LEU A 6 -4.19 -16.93 -3.57
C LEU A 6 -4.96 -15.62 -3.76
N ASP A 7 -5.14 -15.17 -5.01
CA ASP A 7 -5.92 -13.97 -5.33
C ASP A 7 -7.39 -14.08 -4.90
N GLU A 8 -7.99 -15.26 -5.05
CA GLU A 8 -9.38 -15.48 -4.61
C GLU A 8 -9.49 -15.53 -3.08
N LYS A 9 -8.52 -16.15 -2.38
CA LYS A 9 -8.47 -16.19 -0.91
C LYS A 9 -8.32 -14.77 -0.36
N ASN A 10 -7.40 -13.98 -0.92
CA ASN A 10 -7.18 -12.60 -0.53
C ASN A 10 -8.42 -11.75 -0.76
N ARG A 11 -9.05 -11.85 -1.93
CA ARG A 11 -10.29 -11.14 -2.24
C ARG A 11 -11.38 -11.44 -1.22
N ARG A 12 -11.67 -12.71 -0.94
CA ARG A 12 -12.70 -13.11 0.04
C ARG A 12 -12.39 -12.60 1.45
N PHE A 13 -11.13 -12.63 1.84
CA PHE A 13 -10.69 -12.10 3.13
C PHE A 13 -10.95 -10.60 3.23
N TYR A 14 -10.49 -9.83 2.24
CA TYR A 14 -10.67 -8.38 2.23
C TYR A 14 -12.12 -7.95 2.02
N ASP A 15 -12.91 -8.64 1.22
CA ASP A 15 -14.35 -8.37 1.09
C ASP A 15 -15.06 -8.54 2.44
N THR A 16 -14.74 -9.60 3.18
CA THR A 16 -15.30 -9.85 4.51
C THR A 16 -14.84 -8.78 5.51
N LEU A 17 -13.57 -8.40 5.48
CA LEU A 17 -12.99 -7.37 6.34
C LEU A 17 -13.64 -6.00 6.04
N TRP A 18 -13.64 -5.60 4.77
CA TRP A 18 -14.09 -4.27 4.36
C TRP A 18 -15.61 -4.10 4.46
N SER A 19 -16.40 -5.16 4.29
CA SER A 19 -17.85 -5.11 4.51
C SER A 19 -18.25 -4.78 5.96
N LYS A 20 -17.36 -5.04 6.92
CA LYS A 20 -17.56 -4.83 8.36
C LYS A 20 -16.73 -3.67 8.94
N THR A 21 -15.97 -2.97 8.10
CA THR A 21 -15.07 -1.89 8.51
C THR A 21 -15.60 -0.55 8.01
N TYR A 22 -15.42 0.51 8.78
CA TYR A 22 -15.76 1.86 8.34
C TYR A 22 -14.60 2.52 7.60
N LEU A 23 -14.92 3.37 6.63
CA LEU A 23 -13.94 4.15 5.89
C LEU A 23 -13.27 5.17 6.82
N THR A 24 -11.96 5.04 6.97
CA THR A 24 -11.16 5.92 7.84
C THR A 24 -10.67 7.14 7.04
N SER A 25 -10.82 8.32 7.61
CA SER A 25 -10.29 9.53 6.97
C SER A 25 -8.78 9.48 6.83
N PRO A 26 -8.20 9.81 5.65
CA PRO A 26 -6.76 9.87 5.43
C PRO A 26 -6.02 10.77 6.44
N ARG A 27 -6.68 11.83 6.89
CA ARG A 27 -6.12 12.81 7.85
C ARG A 27 -5.77 12.21 9.21
N ARG A 28 -6.26 11.03 9.53
CA ARG A 28 -5.99 10.33 10.79
C ARG A 28 -4.68 9.55 10.80
N PHE A 29 -4.08 9.33 9.63
CA PHE A 29 -2.86 8.56 9.50
C PHE A 29 -1.61 9.45 9.53
N ASN A 30 -0.53 8.93 10.10
CA ASN A 30 0.77 9.62 10.15
C ASN A 30 1.39 9.84 8.74
N THR A 31 0.87 9.18 7.72
CA THR A 31 1.21 9.42 6.31
C THR A 31 0.59 10.71 5.76
N TRP A 32 -0.41 11.31 6.45
CA TRP A 32 -1.13 12.47 5.95
C TRP A 32 -0.25 13.69 5.60
N PRO A 33 0.76 14.06 6.39
CA PRO A 33 1.63 15.19 6.03
C PRO A 33 2.31 14.98 4.67
N LEU A 34 2.83 13.77 4.40
CA LEU A 34 3.40 13.41 3.11
C LEU A 34 2.33 13.38 2.02
N ALA A 35 1.28 12.59 2.21
CA ALA A 35 0.24 12.36 1.20
C ALA A 35 -0.44 13.68 0.78
N SER A 36 -0.76 14.56 1.75
CA SER A 36 -1.33 15.86 1.45
C SER A 36 -0.36 16.80 0.73
N SER A 37 0.94 16.71 1.02
CA SER A 37 1.96 17.48 0.33
C SER A 37 2.11 17.05 -1.12
N LEU A 38 2.24 15.74 -1.37
CA LEU A 38 2.33 15.19 -2.73
C LEU A 38 1.08 15.49 -3.55
N ALA A 39 -0.10 15.35 -2.93
CA ALA A 39 -1.37 15.57 -3.60
C ALA A 39 -1.62 17.04 -4.04
N ARG A 40 -0.99 18.03 -3.37
CA ARG A 40 -1.12 19.46 -3.77
C ARG A 40 -0.50 19.77 -5.12
N SER A 41 0.57 19.09 -5.48
CA SER A 41 1.28 19.29 -6.76
C SER A 41 0.87 18.29 -7.84
N ALA A 42 -0.07 17.38 -7.55
CA ALA A 42 -0.47 16.31 -8.41
C ALA A 42 -2.00 16.37 -8.66
N PRO A 43 -2.48 17.05 -9.71
CA PRO A 43 -3.89 17.10 -10.05
C PRO A 43 -4.46 15.72 -10.40
N MET A 44 -3.72 14.89 -11.13
CA MET A 44 -4.11 13.52 -11.48
C MET A 44 -3.49 12.53 -10.48
N ARG A 45 -4.33 11.96 -9.63
CA ARG A 45 -3.89 11.06 -8.53
C ARG A 45 -4.58 9.71 -8.61
N LEU A 46 -3.80 8.66 -8.38
CA LEU A 46 -4.28 7.28 -8.26
C LEU A 46 -3.79 6.67 -6.94
N GLU A 47 -4.68 6.02 -6.21
CA GLU A 47 -4.32 5.10 -5.12
C GLU A 47 -4.86 3.71 -5.42
N VAL A 48 -3.99 2.70 -5.38
CA VAL A 48 -4.33 1.30 -5.64
C VAL A 48 -4.37 0.54 -4.33
N GLY A 49 -5.42 -0.27 -4.12
CA GLY A 49 -5.55 -1.13 -2.95
C GLY A 49 -5.82 -0.36 -1.64
N ALA A 50 -6.52 0.77 -1.72
CA ALA A 50 -6.78 1.63 -0.57
C ALA A 50 -7.67 0.97 0.51
N GLY A 51 -8.53 0.04 0.13
CA GLY A 51 -9.50 -0.58 1.01
C GLY A 51 -10.37 0.47 1.72
N MET A 52 -10.54 0.29 3.04
CA MET A 52 -11.21 1.26 3.91
C MET A 52 -10.25 2.25 4.58
N ARG A 53 -8.99 2.31 4.11
CA ARG A 53 -7.91 3.11 4.73
C ARG A 53 -7.13 3.91 3.70
N PRO A 54 -7.79 4.73 2.87
CA PRO A 54 -7.09 5.55 1.88
C PRO A 54 -6.07 6.46 2.58
N ARG A 55 -4.95 6.68 1.93
CA ARG A 55 -3.87 7.57 2.39
C ARG A 55 -3.89 8.90 1.66
N LEU A 56 -4.30 8.90 0.38
CA LEU A 56 -4.49 10.13 -0.38
C LEU A 56 -5.81 10.82 -0.01
N PRO A 57 -5.95 12.15 -0.28
CA PRO A 57 -7.25 12.84 -0.20
C PRO A 57 -8.29 12.11 -1.04
N ILE A 58 -9.46 11.78 -0.48
CA ILE A 58 -10.45 10.97 -1.21
C ILE A 58 -11.04 11.73 -2.39
N ALA A 59 -11.50 12.96 -2.15
CA ALA A 59 -12.14 13.75 -3.19
C ALA A 59 -11.18 14.05 -4.36
N GLY A 60 -11.59 13.70 -5.57
CA GLY A 60 -10.84 13.91 -6.80
C GLY A 60 -9.63 12.98 -6.98
N THR A 61 -9.49 11.93 -6.16
CA THR A 61 -8.51 10.88 -6.36
C THR A 61 -9.15 9.67 -7.03
N HIS A 62 -8.48 9.12 -8.03
CA HIS A 62 -8.85 7.84 -8.64
C HIS A 62 -8.43 6.69 -7.72
N PHE A 63 -9.27 5.66 -7.63
CA PHE A 63 -8.97 4.46 -6.85
C PHE A 63 -9.22 3.22 -7.68
N VAL A 64 -8.32 2.25 -7.57
CA VAL A 64 -8.54 0.87 -8.03
C VAL A 64 -8.41 -0.06 -6.84
N ASP A 65 -9.45 -0.83 -6.60
CA ASP A 65 -9.47 -1.82 -5.52
C ASP A 65 -10.16 -3.11 -5.97
N ALA A 66 -9.73 -4.24 -5.46
CA ALA A 66 -10.34 -5.52 -5.78
C ALA A 66 -11.67 -5.73 -5.04
N SER A 67 -11.94 -4.96 -3.98
CA SER A 67 -13.09 -5.09 -3.11
C SER A 67 -14.24 -4.15 -3.49
N PRO A 68 -15.40 -4.65 -3.99
CA PRO A 68 -16.56 -3.83 -4.29
C PRO A 68 -17.07 -2.99 -3.10
N PRO A 69 -17.09 -3.49 -1.84
CA PRO A 69 -17.44 -2.67 -0.69
C PRO A 69 -16.52 -1.45 -0.51
N ALA A 70 -15.21 -1.60 -0.71
CA ALA A 70 -14.27 -0.48 -0.62
C ALA A 70 -14.53 0.56 -1.71
N VAL A 71 -14.71 0.11 -2.95
CA VAL A 71 -15.03 0.98 -4.11
C VAL A 71 -16.30 1.78 -3.85
N ALA A 72 -17.37 1.15 -3.37
CA ALA A 72 -18.63 1.84 -3.05
C ALA A 72 -18.42 2.95 -2.02
N ARG A 73 -17.69 2.66 -0.93
CA ARG A 73 -17.44 3.64 0.14
C ARG A 73 -16.54 4.79 -0.28
N LEU A 74 -15.55 4.54 -1.11
CA LEU A 74 -14.70 5.59 -1.66
C LEU A 74 -15.50 6.54 -2.56
N ASN A 75 -16.37 6.01 -3.42
CA ASN A 75 -17.25 6.80 -4.28
C ASN A 75 -18.27 7.65 -3.46
N GLU A 76 -18.84 7.11 -2.39
CA GLU A 76 -19.71 7.85 -1.47
C GLU A 76 -19.03 9.10 -0.84
N ARG A 77 -17.70 9.12 -0.84
CA ARG A 77 -16.89 10.21 -0.27
C ARG A 77 -16.23 11.10 -1.31
N GLY A 78 -16.66 11.00 -2.58
CA GLY A 78 -16.18 11.83 -3.68
C GLY A 78 -14.90 11.36 -4.32
N GLY A 79 -14.48 10.11 -4.08
CA GLY A 79 -13.45 9.42 -4.86
C GLY A 79 -13.98 9.01 -6.24
N ILE A 80 -13.07 8.68 -7.14
CA ILE A 80 -13.37 8.12 -8.47
C ILE A 80 -12.88 6.68 -8.45
N ALA A 81 -13.64 5.79 -7.80
CA ALA A 81 -13.22 4.44 -7.52
C ALA A 81 -13.86 3.43 -8.47
N GLN A 82 -13.09 2.43 -8.89
CA GLN A 82 -13.54 1.31 -9.69
C GLN A 82 -12.90 0.00 -9.24
N CYS A 83 -13.58 -1.12 -9.49
CA CYS A 83 -13.02 -2.44 -9.24
C CYS A 83 -11.96 -2.77 -10.29
N GLY A 84 -10.85 -3.37 -9.84
CA GLY A 84 -9.77 -3.78 -10.73
C GLY A 84 -8.64 -4.48 -10.01
N GLN A 85 -7.70 -4.98 -10.81
CA GLN A 85 -6.49 -5.66 -10.34
C GLN A 85 -5.27 -4.79 -10.61
N ILE A 86 -4.32 -4.76 -9.67
CA ILE A 86 -3.09 -4.00 -9.81
C ILE A 86 -2.21 -4.49 -10.98
N THR A 87 -2.37 -5.74 -11.40
CA THR A 87 -1.63 -6.35 -12.53
C THR A 87 -2.16 -5.98 -13.91
N GLY A 88 -3.20 -5.12 -13.97
CA GLY A 88 -3.81 -4.64 -15.21
C GLY A 88 -4.68 -3.43 -14.92
N LEU A 89 -4.05 -2.27 -14.67
CA LEU A 89 -4.75 -1.03 -14.34
C LEU A 89 -5.48 -0.48 -15.57
N PRO A 90 -6.78 -0.12 -15.45
CA PRO A 90 -7.62 0.30 -16.57
C PRO A 90 -7.39 1.77 -16.95
N PHE A 91 -6.13 2.18 -17.09
CA PHE A 91 -5.73 3.54 -17.43
C PHE A 91 -4.67 3.54 -18.51
N ALA A 92 -4.59 4.63 -19.25
CA ALA A 92 -3.54 4.87 -20.22
C ALA A 92 -2.16 5.05 -19.55
N ASP A 93 -1.11 4.87 -20.33
CA ASP A 93 0.27 5.14 -19.91
C ASP A 93 0.41 6.62 -19.54
N GLY A 94 1.11 6.87 -18.43
CA GLY A 94 1.41 8.24 -17.99
C GLY A 94 0.20 9.06 -17.55
N ALA A 95 -0.92 8.43 -17.17
CA ALA A 95 -2.17 9.12 -16.83
C ALA A 95 -2.12 9.90 -15.50
N PHE A 96 -1.17 9.59 -14.61
CA PHE A 96 -1.19 10.12 -13.24
C PHE A 96 0.12 10.79 -12.83
N ASP A 97 0.00 11.93 -12.16
CA ASP A 97 1.13 12.66 -11.59
C ASP A 97 1.56 12.07 -10.24
N LEU A 98 0.64 11.43 -9.53
CA LEU A 98 0.88 10.72 -8.28
C LEU A 98 0.18 9.37 -8.32
N VAL A 99 0.98 8.32 -8.15
CA VAL A 99 0.49 6.95 -7.94
C VAL A 99 0.88 6.51 -6.54
N ALA A 100 -0.06 5.90 -5.81
CA ALA A 100 0.17 5.40 -4.46
C ALA A 100 -0.30 3.95 -4.33
N ALA A 101 0.48 3.12 -3.62
CA ALA A 101 0.12 1.74 -3.28
C ALA A 101 0.78 1.37 -1.93
N PHE A 102 0.01 1.36 -0.84
CA PHE A 102 0.54 1.09 0.50
C PHE A 102 0.16 -0.32 0.94
N ASP A 103 1.16 -1.18 1.14
CA ASP A 103 1.00 -2.58 1.55
C ASP A 103 0.06 -3.35 0.60
N VAL A 104 0.40 -3.35 -0.70
CA VAL A 104 -0.41 -3.95 -1.76
C VAL A 104 0.36 -4.97 -2.59
N ILE A 105 1.56 -4.61 -3.07
CA ILE A 105 2.27 -5.43 -4.05
C ILE A 105 2.81 -6.75 -3.50
N GLU A 106 2.92 -6.88 -2.19
CA GLU A 106 3.25 -8.11 -1.48
C GLU A 106 2.14 -9.15 -1.51
N HIS A 107 0.89 -8.74 -1.74
CA HIS A 107 -0.26 -9.64 -1.84
C HIS A 107 -0.43 -10.30 -3.20
N VAL A 108 0.32 -9.84 -4.20
CA VAL A 108 0.15 -10.25 -5.61
C VAL A 108 1.24 -11.27 -5.99
N GLU A 109 0.85 -12.41 -6.59
CA GLU A 109 1.81 -13.42 -7.03
C GLU A 109 2.82 -12.87 -8.04
N ASP A 110 2.39 -12.06 -9.01
CA ASP A 110 3.27 -11.37 -9.95
C ASP A 110 3.53 -9.91 -9.50
N GLY A 111 4.31 -9.76 -8.43
CA GLY A 111 4.68 -8.45 -7.90
C GLY A 111 5.51 -7.60 -8.88
N ARG A 112 6.27 -8.22 -9.79
CA ARG A 112 7.00 -7.48 -10.84
C ARG A 112 6.04 -6.83 -11.84
N ARG A 113 5.03 -7.55 -12.28
CA ARG A 113 3.98 -7.03 -13.16
C ARG A 113 3.16 -5.95 -12.45
N ALA A 114 2.78 -6.17 -11.19
CA ALA A 114 2.08 -5.18 -10.40
C ALA A 114 2.87 -3.86 -10.31
N PHE A 115 4.17 -3.94 -10.02
CA PHE A 115 5.03 -2.75 -9.94
C PHE A 115 5.20 -2.07 -11.30
N ALA A 116 5.35 -2.86 -12.38
CA ALA A 116 5.44 -2.32 -13.75
C ALA A 116 4.16 -1.58 -14.16
N GLU A 117 2.97 -2.04 -13.77
CA GLU A 117 1.69 -1.37 -14.03
C GLU A 117 1.58 -0.04 -13.27
N LEU A 118 2.01 0.02 -12.00
CA LEU A 118 2.12 1.29 -11.26
C LEU A 118 3.02 2.28 -11.99
N CYS A 119 4.16 1.80 -12.50
CA CYS A 119 5.09 2.62 -13.26
C CYS A 119 4.55 2.99 -14.65
N ARG A 120 3.80 2.13 -15.32
CA ARG A 120 3.20 2.41 -16.63
C ARG A 120 2.24 3.59 -16.59
N VAL A 121 1.35 3.59 -15.59
CA VAL A 121 0.34 4.65 -15.46
C VAL A 121 0.90 5.95 -14.88
N LEU A 122 2.15 5.95 -14.37
CA LEU A 122 2.83 7.12 -13.84
C LEU A 122 3.36 8.02 -14.95
N SER A 123 3.07 9.31 -14.92
CA SER A 123 3.56 10.30 -15.87
C SER A 123 5.08 10.46 -15.81
N ALA A 124 5.67 11.11 -16.82
CA ALA A 124 7.12 11.28 -16.94
C ALA A 124 7.73 12.00 -15.72
N ASP A 125 7.04 13.00 -15.20
CA ASP A 125 7.47 13.77 -14.02
C ASP A 125 6.75 13.34 -12.74
N GLY A 126 6.06 12.20 -12.80
CA GLY A 126 5.22 11.70 -11.73
C GLY A 126 6.00 11.17 -10.53
N CYS A 127 5.25 11.00 -9.44
CA CYS A 127 5.74 10.48 -8.17
C CYS A 127 5.00 9.16 -7.82
N LEU A 128 5.76 8.11 -7.49
CA LEU A 128 5.23 6.86 -6.94
C LEU A 128 5.54 6.80 -5.44
N ALA A 129 4.50 6.72 -4.61
CA ALA A 129 4.61 6.51 -3.17
C ALA A 129 4.08 5.11 -2.81
N PHE A 130 4.90 4.26 -2.22
CA PHE A 130 4.46 2.91 -1.87
C PHE A 130 5.15 2.40 -0.61
N SER A 131 4.52 1.42 0.05
CA SER A 131 5.13 0.69 1.16
C SER A 131 5.15 -0.80 0.91
N VAL A 132 6.14 -1.47 1.49
CA VAL A 132 6.30 -2.93 1.42
C VAL A 132 6.96 -3.49 2.67
N PRO A 133 6.58 -4.71 3.09
CA PRO A 133 7.30 -5.46 4.09
C PRO A 133 8.63 -5.98 3.52
N LEU A 134 9.68 -5.89 4.34
CA LEU A 134 11.04 -6.25 3.99
C LEU A 134 11.49 -7.53 4.70
N HIS A 135 12.56 -8.11 4.19
CA HIS A 135 13.28 -9.29 4.71
C HIS A 135 12.41 -10.54 4.84
N PRO A 136 12.52 -11.50 3.93
CA PRO A 136 11.83 -12.79 4.02
C PRO A 136 12.06 -13.52 5.34
N ALA A 137 13.22 -13.31 5.99
CA ALA A 137 13.52 -13.88 7.30
C ALA A 137 12.63 -13.33 8.44
N HIS A 138 11.96 -12.20 8.23
CA HIS A 138 10.98 -11.64 9.18
C HIS A 138 9.55 -12.13 8.95
N TRP A 139 9.35 -13.19 8.14
CA TRP A 139 8.04 -13.80 7.91
C TRP A 139 7.38 -14.23 9.21
N THR A 140 6.09 -13.97 9.32
CA THR A 140 5.31 -14.29 10.53
C THR A 140 3.98 -14.97 10.17
N GLU A 141 3.31 -15.59 11.17
CA GLU A 141 1.95 -16.12 11.01
C GLU A 141 0.94 -15.03 10.55
N PHE A 142 1.24 -13.75 10.77
CA PHE A 142 0.41 -12.66 10.29
C PHE A 142 0.50 -12.50 8.77
N ASP A 143 1.69 -12.69 8.19
CA ASP A 143 1.87 -12.64 6.72
C ASP A 143 1.02 -13.74 6.05
N ASP A 144 1.01 -14.96 6.62
CA ASP A 144 0.16 -16.05 6.14
C ASP A 144 -1.34 -15.74 6.28
N TYR A 145 -1.70 -15.12 7.41
CA TYR A 145 -3.09 -14.79 7.72
C TYR A 145 -3.67 -13.73 6.77
N VAL A 146 -2.93 -12.66 6.49
CA VAL A 146 -3.35 -11.59 5.56
C VAL A 146 -3.12 -11.94 4.09
N GLY A 147 -2.45 -13.08 3.82
CA GLY A 147 -2.24 -13.60 2.47
C GLY A 147 -1.15 -12.87 1.72
N HIS A 148 -0.03 -12.56 2.37
CA HIS A 148 1.16 -12.10 1.68
C HIS A 148 1.70 -13.21 0.77
N ALA A 149 2.14 -12.84 -0.42
CA ALA A 149 2.89 -13.72 -1.32
C ALA A 149 4.40 -13.63 -1.04
N ARG A 150 4.85 -12.50 -0.48
CA ARG A 150 6.27 -12.25 -0.21
C ARG A 150 6.52 -11.13 0.78
N ARG A 151 7.74 -11.11 1.30
CA ARG A 151 8.45 -9.95 1.81
C ARG A 151 9.60 -9.65 0.86
N TYR A 152 9.92 -8.39 0.64
CA TYR A 152 10.93 -8.00 -0.33
C TYR A 152 12.33 -8.08 0.27
N VAL A 153 13.27 -8.66 -0.48
CA VAL A 153 14.70 -8.51 -0.21
C VAL A 153 15.07 -7.08 -0.61
N PRO A 154 15.75 -6.30 0.25
CA PRO A 154 16.09 -4.91 -0.07
C PRO A 154 16.80 -4.72 -1.41
N ALA A 155 17.77 -5.57 -1.74
CA ALA A 155 18.50 -5.51 -3.00
C ALA A 155 17.58 -5.72 -4.21
N ASP A 156 16.69 -6.72 -4.16
CA ASP A 156 15.74 -7.03 -5.24
C ASP A 156 14.72 -5.90 -5.43
N LEU A 157 14.31 -5.26 -4.33
CA LEU A 157 13.42 -4.11 -4.38
C LEU A 157 14.08 -2.92 -5.09
N LEU A 158 15.35 -2.65 -4.79
CA LEU A 158 16.10 -1.57 -5.42
C LEU A 158 16.34 -1.85 -6.91
N GLU A 159 16.64 -3.10 -7.26
CA GLU A 159 16.75 -3.52 -8.66
C GLU A 159 15.42 -3.34 -9.38
N LEU A 160 14.29 -3.73 -8.76
CA LEU A 160 12.95 -3.55 -9.32
C LEU A 160 12.64 -2.08 -9.59
N ILE A 161 12.94 -1.17 -8.65
CA ILE A 161 12.78 0.28 -8.79
C ILE A 161 13.62 0.79 -9.96
N ALA A 162 14.91 0.45 -9.99
CA ALA A 162 15.84 0.90 -11.00
C ALA A 162 15.51 0.39 -12.40
N ALA A 163 15.11 -0.88 -12.52
CA ALA A 163 14.70 -1.51 -13.78
C ALA A 163 13.47 -0.84 -14.42
N ASN A 164 12.61 -0.19 -13.60
CA ASN A 164 11.47 0.59 -14.07
C ASN A 164 11.78 2.09 -14.27
N GLY A 165 13.06 2.47 -14.27
CA GLY A 165 13.50 3.84 -14.52
C GLY A 165 13.23 4.81 -13.39
N LEU A 166 13.04 4.31 -12.17
CA LEU A 166 12.80 5.11 -10.98
C LEU A 166 14.06 5.19 -10.10
N PHE A 167 14.08 6.21 -9.25
CA PHE A 167 15.02 6.33 -8.13
C PHE A 167 14.26 6.70 -6.86
N VAL A 168 14.80 6.37 -5.71
CA VAL A 168 14.23 6.73 -4.41
C VAL A 168 14.58 8.18 -4.11
N GLU A 169 13.58 9.06 -4.06
CA GLU A 169 13.73 10.47 -3.68
C GLU A 169 13.86 10.60 -2.15
N LYS A 170 12.97 9.90 -1.43
CA LYS A 170 13.00 9.83 0.03
C LYS A 170 12.38 8.53 0.53
N SER A 171 12.73 8.15 1.73
CA SER A 171 12.21 6.95 2.37
C SER A 171 12.13 7.09 3.89
N CYS A 172 11.35 6.23 4.53
CA CYS A 172 11.30 6.13 5.99
C CYS A 172 10.96 4.71 6.43
N VAL A 173 11.26 4.41 7.69
CA VAL A 173 10.72 3.22 8.35
C VAL A 173 9.21 3.41 8.49
N PHE A 174 8.48 2.38 8.09
CA PHE A 174 7.02 2.35 8.09
C PHE A 174 6.52 1.10 8.81
N GLY A 175 5.21 1.04 9.02
CA GLY A 175 4.54 -0.11 9.60
C GLY A 175 4.08 0.08 11.03
N MET A 176 3.00 -0.62 11.35
CA MET A 176 2.39 -0.66 12.68
C MET A 176 2.51 -2.04 13.32
N GLN A 177 3.30 -2.94 12.73
CA GLN A 177 3.42 -4.30 13.23
C GLN A 177 4.15 -4.32 14.58
N SER A 178 3.53 -5.03 15.52
CA SER A 178 4.18 -5.28 16.80
C SER A 178 5.34 -6.25 16.62
N ASN A 179 6.53 -5.88 17.07
CA ASN A 179 7.70 -6.76 17.11
C ASN A 179 7.58 -7.87 18.17
N SER A 180 6.43 -7.99 18.84
CA SER A 180 6.19 -9.03 19.86
C SER A 180 5.56 -10.27 19.23
N PRO A 181 6.29 -11.40 19.10
CA PRO A 181 5.74 -12.64 18.55
C PRO A 181 4.53 -13.16 19.35
N ARG A 182 4.50 -12.92 20.66
CA ARG A 182 3.38 -13.33 21.53
C ARG A 182 2.11 -12.54 21.22
N LEU A 183 2.23 -11.23 21.02
CA LEU A 183 1.08 -10.38 20.68
C LEU A 183 0.55 -10.68 19.28
N LEU A 184 1.44 -10.89 18.31
CA LEU A 184 1.08 -11.31 16.95
C LEU A 184 0.30 -12.64 16.97
N ARG A 185 0.82 -13.66 17.64
CA ARG A 185 0.18 -14.97 17.76
C ARG A 185 -1.19 -14.89 18.45
N PHE A 186 -1.32 -14.11 19.52
CA PHE A 186 -2.60 -13.88 20.18
C PHE A 186 -3.61 -13.18 19.23
N THR A 187 -3.15 -12.20 18.46
CA THR A 187 -3.98 -11.48 17.48
C THR A 187 -4.45 -12.41 16.37
N VAL A 188 -3.55 -13.18 15.75
CA VAL A 188 -3.88 -14.15 14.71
C VAL A 188 -4.86 -15.21 15.22
N LYS A 189 -4.62 -15.77 16.42
CA LYS A 189 -5.53 -16.74 17.04
C LYS A 189 -6.94 -16.16 17.25
N GLY A 190 -7.04 -14.94 17.77
CA GLY A 190 -8.33 -14.27 17.93
C GLY A 190 -9.06 -14.03 16.61
N LEU A 191 -8.32 -13.67 15.55
CA LEU A 191 -8.85 -13.44 14.22
C LEU A 191 -9.31 -14.74 13.54
N THR A 192 -8.67 -15.87 13.81
CA THR A 192 -9.04 -17.18 13.24
C THR A 192 -10.21 -17.85 13.97
N GLU A 193 -10.20 -17.84 15.29
CA GLU A 193 -11.23 -18.54 16.08
C GLU A 193 -12.53 -17.73 16.24
N HIS A 194 -12.44 -16.39 16.28
CA HIS A 194 -13.58 -15.49 16.53
C HIS A 194 -13.59 -14.28 15.59
N GLN A 195 -13.50 -14.52 14.28
CA GLN A 195 -13.34 -13.50 13.25
C GLN A 195 -14.28 -12.29 13.40
N SER A 196 -15.57 -12.48 13.60
CA SER A 196 -16.54 -11.38 13.71
C SER A 196 -16.33 -10.52 14.96
N MET A 197 -15.92 -11.12 16.07
CA MET A 197 -15.58 -10.42 17.32
C MET A 197 -14.24 -9.70 17.18
N ALA A 198 -13.26 -10.36 16.60
CA ALA A 198 -11.93 -9.80 16.39
C ALA A 198 -11.96 -8.60 15.42
N ILE A 199 -12.74 -8.65 14.32
CA ILE A 199 -12.95 -7.51 13.43
C ILE A 199 -13.61 -6.34 14.17
N ARG A 200 -14.60 -6.59 15.03
CA ARG A 200 -15.20 -5.54 15.87
C ARG A 200 -14.20 -4.93 16.82
N MET A 201 -13.47 -5.75 17.57
CA MET A 201 -12.41 -5.27 18.47
C MET A 201 -11.34 -4.49 17.71
N TYR A 202 -10.94 -5.00 16.54
CA TYR A 202 -10.00 -4.28 15.68
C TYR A 202 -10.52 -2.89 15.31
N ASN A 203 -11.75 -2.76 14.81
CA ASN A 203 -12.32 -1.50 14.35
C ASN A 203 -12.59 -0.51 15.49
N TRP A 204 -13.07 -0.99 16.64
CA TRP A 204 -13.52 -0.13 17.73
C TRP A 204 -12.45 0.15 18.80
N LEU A 205 -11.43 -0.70 18.90
CA LEU A 205 -10.38 -0.56 19.90
C LEU A 205 -8.99 -0.43 19.29
N PHE A 206 -8.55 -1.43 18.53
CA PHE A 206 -7.15 -1.48 18.11
C PHE A 206 -6.81 -0.45 17.03
N LEU A 207 -7.67 -0.24 16.05
CA LEU A 207 -7.44 0.77 15.01
C LEU A 207 -7.46 2.21 15.55
N PRO A 208 -8.46 2.64 16.35
CA PRO A 208 -8.43 3.96 16.98
C PRO A 208 -7.22 4.15 17.89
N LEU A 209 -6.89 3.15 18.71
CA LEU A 209 -5.72 3.21 19.58
C LEU A 209 -4.42 3.27 18.78
N GLY A 210 -4.29 2.43 17.76
CA GLY A 210 -3.15 2.45 16.85
C GLY A 210 -2.98 3.81 16.18
N ILE A 211 -4.06 4.43 15.72
CA ILE A 211 -4.04 5.77 15.12
C ILE A 211 -3.55 6.83 16.13
N VAL A 212 -4.01 6.78 17.38
CA VAL A 212 -3.58 7.72 18.42
C VAL A 212 -2.11 7.52 18.80
N LEU A 213 -1.64 6.28 18.80
CA LEU A 213 -0.26 5.92 19.16
C LEU A 213 0.73 6.03 18.00
N GLN A 214 0.28 6.40 16.80
CA GLN A 214 1.18 6.58 15.65
C GLN A 214 2.23 7.64 15.93
N LYS A 215 3.46 7.29 15.66
CA LYS A 215 4.57 8.26 15.67
C LYS A 215 4.65 8.99 14.34
N PRO A 216 5.07 10.27 14.32
CA PRO A 216 5.38 10.97 13.09
C PRO A 216 6.41 10.21 12.26
N LEU A 217 6.20 10.12 10.95
CA LEU A 217 7.17 9.51 10.04
C LEU A 217 8.37 10.45 9.87
N LYS A 218 9.55 9.88 9.99
CA LYS A 218 10.81 10.61 9.79
C LYS A 218 11.40 10.20 8.44
N PHE A 219 11.24 11.05 7.45
CA PHE A 219 11.78 10.84 6.12
C PHE A 219 13.24 11.27 6.06
N SER A 220 14.05 10.49 5.37
CA SER A 220 15.39 10.83 4.93
C SER A 220 15.38 11.01 3.41
N GLU A 221 16.20 11.92 2.90
CA GLU A 221 16.45 12.06 1.47
C GLU A 221 17.16 10.79 0.96
N GLY A 222 16.72 10.30 -0.21
CA GLY A 222 17.19 9.06 -0.77
C GLY A 222 16.70 7.82 0.02
N LEU A 223 17.53 6.80 0.03
CA LEU A 223 17.24 5.54 0.70
C LEU A 223 17.80 5.53 2.11
N ILE A 224 16.95 5.19 3.09
CA ILE A 224 17.41 4.84 4.45
C ILE A 224 18.19 3.53 4.43
N GLU A 225 18.99 3.28 5.47
CA GLU A 225 19.51 1.95 5.73
C GLU A 225 18.37 0.97 6.00
N LEU A 226 18.27 -0.08 5.18
CA LEU A 226 17.15 -1.02 5.24
C LEU A 226 17.44 -2.25 6.11
N GLU A 227 18.66 -2.41 6.64
CA GLU A 227 19.01 -3.52 7.51
C GLU A 227 18.19 -3.46 8.80
N GLY A 228 17.52 -4.58 9.14
CA GLY A 228 16.62 -4.66 10.31
C GLY A 228 15.32 -3.88 10.20
N VAL A 229 15.03 -3.24 9.08
CA VAL A 229 13.76 -2.54 8.84
C VAL A 229 12.70 -3.54 8.40
N HIS A 230 11.62 -3.67 9.16
CA HIS A 230 10.54 -4.62 8.87
C HIS A 230 9.64 -4.21 7.71
N GLU A 231 9.48 -2.91 7.50
CA GLU A 231 8.60 -2.32 6.49
C GLU A 231 9.10 -0.92 6.16
N ALA A 232 9.15 -0.58 4.89
CA ALA A 232 9.59 0.72 4.42
C ALA A 232 8.51 1.39 3.56
N LEU A 233 8.42 2.72 3.69
CA LEU A 233 7.71 3.58 2.78
C LEU A 233 8.72 4.34 1.93
N LEU A 234 8.54 4.26 0.61
CA LEU A 234 9.40 4.87 -0.37
C LEU A 234 8.61 5.84 -1.24
N VAL A 235 9.23 6.95 -1.54
CA VAL A 235 8.76 7.93 -2.54
C VAL A 235 9.77 7.93 -3.66
N CYS A 236 9.33 7.53 -4.84
CA CYS A 236 10.17 7.36 -6.02
C CYS A 236 9.77 8.34 -7.12
N ARG A 237 10.76 8.76 -7.90
CA ARG A 237 10.55 9.55 -9.12
C ARG A 237 11.25 8.92 -10.32
N ARG A 238 10.81 9.30 -11.52
CA ARG A 238 11.55 8.91 -12.72
C ARG A 238 12.89 9.65 -12.76
N LYS A 239 13.91 8.94 -13.24
CA LYS A 239 15.15 9.60 -13.63
C LYS A 239 14.81 10.53 -14.80
N GLY A 240 14.97 11.84 -14.63
CA GLY A 240 14.78 12.79 -15.71
C GLY A 240 15.58 12.32 -16.94
N ARG A 241 15.03 12.40 -18.12
CA ARG A 241 15.82 12.28 -19.34
C ARG A 241 16.85 13.39 -19.25
N THR A 242 18.08 13.04 -18.87
CA THR A 242 19.21 13.96 -19.07
C THR A 242 19.18 14.32 -20.55
N GLY A 243 18.85 15.59 -20.82
CA GLY A 243 18.85 16.09 -22.19
C GLY A 243 20.19 15.72 -22.81
N SER A 244 20.14 15.08 -23.98
CA SER A 244 21.33 15.00 -24.82
C SER A 244 21.80 16.44 -25.02
N PRO A 245 23.08 16.75 -24.76
CA PRO A 245 23.61 18.03 -25.19
C PRO A 245 23.52 18.06 -26.72
N GLY A 246 22.73 18.99 -27.24
CA GLY A 246 22.70 19.35 -28.65
C GLY A 246 24.00 20.02 -29.10
#